data_cf01cddbcf842eb7a7ae0b10411694b5
#
_entry.id   cf01cddbcf842eb7a7ae0b10411694b5
#
_cell.length_a   1.000
_cell.length_b   1.000
_cell.length_c   1.000
_cell.angle_alpha   90.00
_cell.angle_beta   90.00
_cell.angle_gamma   90.00
#
_symmetry.space_group_name_H-M   'P 1'
#
loop_
_entity.id
_entity.type
_entity.pdbx_description
1 polymer ?
#
loop_
_entity_poly.entity_id
_entity_poly.type
_entity_poly.pdbx_seq_one_letter_code
_entity_poly.pdbx_strand_id
1 'polypeptide(L)'
;MCSSDLRRNRDRFPNKRITVEAAADNAEDPAQPVMLAETSGSPALIMRLVHAVVLSWGWRRAAIGWSAGALSALAMAPFDAWPVLFVTFPVMVWLIDGAAAGRLGGVFNAAIAGWWFGFGYFVAGLYWIGHAFLVDAQNFAWLLPFAIMGLPAYLALFTALGFALARMMWTRGPMRLFALAVAITIGEWLRGQLLTGFPWNAFGYALTGPVALAQSAALIGVWGLTFLAVAIFTTPVLFADERSETQIGRAHV
;
A
#
# COMPACT_ATOMS: atom_id res chain seq x y z
N MET A 1 61.72 -12.93 29.78
CA MET A 1 61.16 -11.86 30.62
C MET A 1 59.74 -11.64 30.13
N CYS A 2 58.70 -11.89 30.88
CA CYS A 2 58.47 -12.22 32.27
C CYS A 2 57.11 -12.91 32.36
N SER A 3 57.08 -14.10 32.91
CA SER A 3 55.89 -14.94 33.16
C SER A 3 55.47 -14.83 34.61
N SER A 4 55.23 -13.63 35.14
CA SER A 4 55.01 -13.44 36.61
C SER A 4 53.74 -12.60 36.95
N ASP A 5 52.97 -12.11 36.02
CA ASP A 5 51.83 -11.23 36.37
C ASP A 5 50.43 -11.85 36.33
N LEU A 6 50.33 -13.15 36.07
CA LEU A 6 49.01 -13.83 35.98
C LEU A 6 48.54 -14.51 37.27
N ARG A 7 49.30 -14.37 38.40
CA ARG A 7 48.94 -15.02 39.69
C ARG A 7 48.36 -14.09 40.77
N ARG A 8 48.20 -12.78 40.51
CA ARG A 8 47.79 -11.83 41.57
C ARG A 8 46.31 -11.37 41.50
N ASN A 9 45.50 -11.98 40.68
CA ASN A 9 44.10 -11.54 40.55
C ASN A 9 43.06 -12.62 40.86
N ARG A 10 43.44 -13.67 41.62
CA ARG A 10 42.53 -14.78 41.95
C ARG A 10 41.88 -14.68 43.34
N ASP A 11 42.24 -13.70 44.17
CA ASP A 11 41.82 -13.62 45.57
C ASP A 11 40.82 -12.52 45.90
N ARG A 12 40.09 -11.98 44.90
CA ARG A 12 39.15 -10.87 45.10
C ARG A 12 37.67 -11.20 45.02
N PHE A 13 37.30 -12.46 44.93
CA PHE A 13 35.88 -12.82 45.00
C PHE A 13 35.61 -13.82 46.12
N PRO A 14 35.04 -13.37 47.25
CA PRO A 14 34.60 -14.30 48.29
C PRO A 14 33.45 -15.13 47.77
N ASN A 15 33.66 -16.45 47.79
CA ASN A 15 32.70 -17.48 47.44
C ASN A 15 31.52 -17.43 48.42
N LYS A 16 30.44 -16.68 48.06
CA LYS A 16 29.18 -16.75 48.79
C LYS A 16 28.48 -18.05 48.38
N ARG A 17 28.66 -19.09 49.20
CA ARG A 17 27.75 -20.22 49.25
C ARG A 17 26.42 -19.68 49.72
N ILE A 18 25.46 -19.55 48.79
CA ILE A 18 24.06 -19.37 49.12
C ILE A 18 23.57 -20.74 49.57
N THR A 19 23.36 -20.87 50.88
CA THR A 19 22.66 -22.00 51.48
C THR A 19 21.27 -22.04 50.98
N VAL A 20 20.94 -23.08 50.18
CA VAL A 20 19.62 -23.46 49.73
C VAL A 20 18.90 -24.18 50.85
N GLU A 21 18.52 -23.44 51.89
CA GLU A 21 17.77 -24.03 53.03
C GLU A 21 16.94 -22.94 53.72
N ALA A 22 15.97 -22.36 53.01
CA ALA A 22 14.83 -21.63 53.59
C ALA A 22 13.88 -21.15 52.49
N ALA A 23 13.33 -22.06 51.68
CA ALA A 23 12.22 -21.76 50.79
C ALA A 23 11.41 -23.03 50.46
N ALA A 24 11.20 -23.83 51.48
CA ALA A 24 10.28 -24.98 51.36
C ALA A 24 9.11 -24.80 52.31
N ASP A 25 8.43 -23.66 52.22
CA ASP A 25 7.15 -23.50 52.95
C ASP A 25 6.31 -22.36 52.36
N ASN A 26 5.97 -22.49 51.13
CA ASN A 26 4.84 -21.82 50.45
C ASN A 26 4.54 -22.55 49.13
N ALA A 27 4.30 -23.83 49.24
CA ALA A 27 3.72 -24.62 48.18
C ALA A 27 2.21 -24.66 48.39
N GLU A 28 1.49 -23.69 47.87
CA GLU A 28 0.06 -23.81 47.52
C GLU A 28 -0.37 -22.54 46.77
N ASP A 29 -0.03 -22.48 45.49
CA ASP A 29 -0.94 -22.05 44.43
C ASP A 29 -0.32 -22.48 43.09
N PRO A 30 -0.88 -23.48 42.39
CA PRO A 30 -0.48 -23.75 41.05
C PRO A 30 -1.00 -22.56 40.22
N ALA A 31 -0.10 -21.60 39.95
CA ALA A 31 -0.32 -20.54 38.99
C ALA A 31 -0.82 -21.19 37.72
N GLN A 32 -2.15 -21.15 37.53
CA GLN A 32 -2.76 -21.49 36.25
C GLN A 32 -1.99 -20.70 35.19
N PRO A 33 -1.48 -21.36 34.12
CA PRO A 33 -0.95 -20.63 33.01
C PRO A 33 -2.08 -19.73 32.55
N VAL A 34 -1.91 -18.44 32.70
CA VAL A 34 -2.78 -17.46 32.05
C VAL A 34 -2.64 -17.78 30.57
N MET A 35 -3.56 -18.61 30.10
CA MET A 35 -3.79 -18.77 28.67
C MET A 35 -4.19 -17.40 28.19
N LEU A 36 -3.18 -16.61 27.83
CA LEU A 36 -3.40 -15.47 26.96
C LEU A 36 -4.09 -16.08 25.76
N ALA A 37 -5.42 -15.92 25.72
CA ALA A 37 -6.20 -16.25 24.55
C ALA A 37 -5.52 -15.50 23.41
N GLU A 38 -4.74 -16.25 22.64
CA GLU A 38 -4.25 -15.78 21.36
C GLU A 38 -5.50 -15.45 20.55
N THR A 39 -5.80 -14.16 20.46
CA THR A 39 -6.70 -13.63 19.43
C THR A 39 -5.97 -13.80 18.10
N SER A 40 -5.79 -15.05 17.73
CA SER A 40 -4.99 -15.53 16.61
C SER A 40 -5.80 -15.52 15.34
N GLY A 41 -6.11 -14.37 14.79
CA GLY A 41 -6.76 -14.41 13.49
C GLY A 41 -6.38 -13.24 12.59
N SER A 42 -6.59 -12.02 13.04
CA SER A 42 -6.50 -10.85 12.16
C SER A 42 -5.09 -10.28 11.94
N PRO A 43 -4.18 -10.22 12.94
CA PRO A 43 -2.89 -9.56 12.71
C PRO A 43 -1.94 -10.37 11.82
N ALA A 44 -1.97 -11.70 11.93
CA ALA A 44 -1.14 -12.57 11.08
C ALA A 44 -1.56 -12.54 9.61
N LEU A 45 -2.86 -12.39 9.32
CA LEU A 45 -3.38 -12.31 7.95
C LEU A 45 -2.92 -11.01 7.26
N ILE A 46 -3.06 -9.86 7.94
CA ILE A 46 -2.62 -8.57 7.38
C ILE A 46 -1.14 -8.60 7.05
N MET A 47 -0.29 -9.08 7.95
CA MET A 47 1.16 -9.18 7.71
C MET A 47 1.49 -10.14 6.55
N ARG A 48 0.77 -11.24 6.41
CA ARG A 48 0.92 -12.14 5.25
C ARG A 48 0.57 -11.45 3.95
N LEU A 49 -0.50 -10.66 3.93
CA LEU A 49 -0.90 -9.87 2.75
C LEU A 49 0.15 -8.82 2.41
N VAL A 50 0.64 -8.05 3.38
CA VAL A 50 1.72 -7.08 3.19
C VAL A 50 2.94 -7.75 2.57
N HIS A 51 3.43 -8.84 3.17
CA HIS A 51 4.59 -9.57 2.67
C HIS A 51 4.33 -10.15 1.28
N ALA A 52 3.14 -10.68 1.00
CA ALA A 52 2.78 -11.21 -0.31
C ALA A 52 2.85 -10.13 -1.40
N VAL A 53 2.44 -8.89 -1.10
CA VAL A 53 2.50 -7.77 -2.04
C VAL A 53 3.93 -7.23 -2.17
N VAL A 54 4.59 -6.91 -1.04
CA VAL A 54 5.93 -6.29 -1.03
C VAL A 54 6.98 -7.22 -1.67
N LEU A 55 6.91 -8.53 -1.39
CA LEU A 55 7.85 -9.52 -1.92
C LEU A 55 7.43 -10.07 -3.29
N SER A 56 6.32 -9.59 -3.86
CA SER A 56 5.90 -10.03 -5.19
C SER A 56 6.83 -9.53 -6.29
N TRP A 57 7.03 -10.34 -7.31
CA TRP A 57 7.85 -10.01 -8.48
C TRP A 57 7.27 -10.59 -9.76
N GLY A 58 7.73 -10.08 -10.91
CA GLY A 58 7.31 -10.55 -12.22
C GLY A 58 5.79 -10.44 -12.42
N TRP A 59 5.20 -11.49 -13.01
CA TRP A 59 3.78 -11.52 -13.36
C TRP A 59 2.84 -11.46 -12.14
N ARG A 60 3.26 -12.01 -10.98
CA ARG A 60 2.47 -11.95 -9.73
C ARG A 60 2.25 -10.51 -9.28
N ARG A 61 3.31 -9.70 -9.35
CA ARG A 61 3.25 -8.27 -9.03
C ARG A 61 2.33 -7.53 -9.99
N ALA A 62 2.41 -7.84 -11.30
CA ALA A 62 1.54 -7.29 -12.32
C ALA A 62 0.07 -7.66 -12.07
N ALA A 63 -0.20 -8.93 -11.75
CA ALA A 63 -1.55 -9.41 -11.45
C ALA A 63 -2.14 -8.75 -10.20
N ILE A 64 -1.35 -8.58 -9.11
CA ILE A 64 -1.77 -7.87 -7.90
C ILE A 64 -2.12 -6.42 -8.23
N GLY A 65 -1.23 -5.71 -8.95
CA GLY A 65 -1.48 -4.33 -9.37
C GLY A 65 -2.73 -4.20 -10.22
N TRP A 66 -2.87 -5.04 -11.23
CA TRP A 66 -4.04 -5.05 -12.12
C TRP A 66 -5.34 -5.32 -11.35
N SER A 67 -5.36 -6.34 -10.49
CA SER A 67 -6.55 -6.69 -9.70
C SER A 67 -6.93 -5.58 -8.72
N ALA A 68 -5.94 -4.99 -8.03
CA ALA A 68 -6.19 -3.88 -7.13
C ALA A 68 -6.74 -2.66 -7.88
N GLY A 69 -6.19 -2.36 -9.05
CA GLY A 69 -6.71 -1.31 -9.92
C GLY A 69 -8.14 -1.59 -10.38
N ALA A 70 -8.40 -2.78 -10.91
CA ALA A 70 -9.74 -3.17 -11.37
C ALA A 70 -10.79 -3.11 -10.25
N LEU A 71 -10.45 -3.58 -9.03
CA LEU A 71 -11.32 -3.47 -7.87
C LEU A 71 -11.55 -2.01 -7.46
N SER A 72 -10.55 -1.13 -7.60
CA SER A 72 -10.71 0.30 -7.31
C SER A 72 -11.77 0.98 -8.18
N ALA A 73 -12.01 0.46 -9.39
CA ALA A 73 -13.05 0.98 -10.27
C ALA A 73 -14.47 0.83 -9.69
N LEU A 74 -14.69 -0.12 -8.77
CA LEU A 74 -15.97 -0.28 -8.07
C LEU A 74 -16.32 0.92 -7.18
N ALA A 75 -15.33 1.76 -6.84
CA ALA A 75 -15.58 2.99 -6.09
C ALA A 75 -16.27 4.08 -6.93
N MET A 76 -16.33 3.89 -8.25
CA MET A 76 -16.98 4.80 -9.19
C MET A 76 -18.42 4.38 -9.47
N ALA A 77 -19.22 5.33 -9.98
CA ALA A 77 -20.55 5.02 -10.47
C ALA A 77 -20.50 3.90 -11.54
N PRO A 78 -21.47 3.00 -11.59
CA PRO A 78 -22.74 3.00 -10.83
C PRO A 78 -22.66 2.27 -9.48
N PHE A 79 -21.51 1.71 -9.09
CA PHE A 79 -21.39 0.87 -7.90
C PHE A 79 -21.22 1.70 -6.62
N ASP A 80 -20.51 2.83 -6.69
CA ASP A 80 -20.21 3.75 -5.57
C ASP A 80 -19.68 3.06 -4.31
N ALA A 81 -18.99 1.94 -4.50
CA ALA A 81 -18.41 1.11 -3.42
C ALA A 81 -17.08 1.68 -2.93
N TRP A 82 -17.04 2.98 -2.59
CA TRP A 82 -15.83 3.68 -2.14
C TRP A 82 -15.07 3.00 -0.98
N PRO A 83 -15.70 2.22 -0.06
CA PRO A 83 -14.93 1.54 1.00
C PRO A 83 -13.90 0.54 0.47
N VAL A 84 -14.05 0.05 -0.77
CA VAL A 84 -13.07 -0.84 -1.40
C VAL A 84 -11.68 -0.19 -1.49
N LEU A 85 -11.62 1.14 -1.56
CA LEU A 85 -10.38 1.89 -1.66
C LEU A 85 -9.51 1.76 -0.38
N PHE A 86 -10.10 1.52 0.80
CA PHE A 86 -9.33 1.22 2.01
C PHE A 86 -8.56 -0.11 1.93
N VAL A 87 -8.89 -0.96 0.97
CA VAL A 87 -8.18 -2.22 0.71
C VAL A 87 -7.21 -2.05 -0.47
N THR A 88 -7.65 -1.40 -1.54
CA THR A 88 -6.89 -1.35 -2.79
C THR A 88 -5.80 -0.27 -2.78
N PHE A 89 -6.00 0.85 -2.10
CA PHE A 89 -5.00 1.93 -2.03
C PHE A 89 -3.79 1.58 -1.15
N PRO A 90 -3.91 0.89 -0.01
CA PRO A 90 -2.76 0.29 0.66
C PRO A 90 -1.88 -0.56 -0.25
N VAL A 91 -2.47 -1.28 -1.21
CA VAL A 91 -1.70 -2.06 -2.19
C VAL A 91 -0.79 -1.16 -3.04
N MET A 92 -1.22 0.07 -3.40
CA MET A 92 -0.36 1.03 -4.12
C MET A 92 0.92 1.32 -3.32
N VAL A 93 0.77 1.57 -2.01
CA VAL A 93 1.90 1.85 -1.11
C VAL A 93 2.84 0.64 -1.05
N TRP A 94 2.31 -0.55 -0.82
CA TRP A 94 3.10 -1.78 -0.72
C TRP A 94 3.77 -2.16 -2.05
N LEU A 95 3.15 -1.87 -3.17
CA LEU A 95 3.77 -2.01 -4.49
C LEU A 95 4.96 -1.07 -4.65
N ILE A 96 4.90 0.16 -4.14
CA ILE A 96 6.02 1.09 -4.20
C ILE A 96 7.12 0.69 -3.19
N ASP A 97 6.75 0.24 -1.99
CA ASP A 97 7.69 -0.29 -0.99
C ASP A 97 8.50 -1.47 -1.55
N GLY A 98 7.84 -2.39 -2.24
CA GLY A 98 8.46 -3.55 -2.88
C GLY A 98 9.25 -3.23 -4.16
N ALA A 99 9.27 -1.99 -4.63
CA ALA A 99 10.01 -1.58 -5.83
C ALA A 99 11.52 -1.36 -5.55
N ALA A 100 12.16 -2.30 -4.84
CA ALA A 100 13.56 -2.22 -4.45
C ALA A 100 14.48 -2.72 -5.57
N ALA A 101 15.20 -1.82 -6.25
CA ALA A 101 16.23 -2.16 -7.24
C ALA A 101 17.20 -0.96 -7.45
N GLY A 102 17.74 -0.43 -6.35
CA GLY A 102 18.50 0.83 -6.40
C GLY A 102 17.62 2.03 -6.76
N ARG A 103 18.23 3.20 -7.00
CA ARG A 103 17.44 4.44 -7.18
C ARG A 103 16.67 4.43 -8.50
N LEU A 104 17.34 4.27 -9.63
CA LEU A 104 16.69 4.29 -10.95
C LEU A 104 15.86 3.04 -11.21
N GLY A 105 16.38 1.85 -10.89
CA GLY A 105 15.62 0.60 -11.02
C GLY A 105 14.36 0.58 -10.15
N GLY A 106 14.41 1.15 -8.94
CA GLY A 106 13.25 1.29 -8.08
C GLY A 106 12.16 2.19 -8.66
N VAL A 107 12.53 3.32 -9.29
CA VAL A 107 11.59 4.22 -9.98
C VAL A 107 10.92 3.50 -11.17
N PHE A 108 11.71 2.78 -11.98
CA PHE A 108 11.17 2.03 -13.12
C PHE A 108 10.24 0.90 -12.67
N ASN A 109 10.61 0.13 -11.65
CA ASN A 109 9.75 -0.93 -11.10
C ASN A 109 8.46 -0.39 -10.48
N ALA A 110 8.51 0.79 -9.84
CA ALA A 110 7.32 1.48 -9.37
C ALA A 110 6.44 1.92 -10.54
N ALA A 111 7.02 2.50 -11.59
CA ALA A 111 6.28 2.90 -12.80
C ALA A 111 5.55 1.71 -13.44
N ILE A 112 6.23 0.56 -13.59
CA ILE A 112 5.60 -0.66 -14.11
C ILE A 112 4.43 -1.12 -13.23
N ALA A 113 4.61 -1.11 -11.91
CA ALA A 113 3.53 -1.48 -10.99
C ALA A 113 2.35 -0.49 -11.08
N GLY A 114 2.63 0.81 -11.19
CA GLY A 114 1.63 1.85 -11.40
C GLY A 114 0.92 1.71 -12.73
N TRP A 115 1.63 1.30 -13.79
CA TRP A 115 1.01 1.03 -15.09
C TRP A 115 0.01 -0.12 -15.00
N TRP A 116 0.38 -1.24 -14.37
CA TRP A 116 -0.54 -2.37 -14.18
C TRP A 116 -1.74 -2.01 -13.33
N PHE A 117 -1.54 -1.23 -12.26
CA PHE A 117 -2.64 -0.73 -11.44
C PHE A 117 -3.60 0.16 -12.26
N GLY A 118 -3.05 1.16 -12.97
CA GLY A 118 -3.83 2.05 -13.83
C GLY A 118 -4.53 1.31 -14.95
N PHE A 119 -3.85 0.34 -15.58
CA PHE A 119 -4.44 -0.46 -16.66
C PHE A 119 -5.65 -1.26 -16.16
N GLY A 120 -5.54 -1.95 -15.02
CA GLY A 120 -6.68 -2.62 -14.41
C GLY A 120 -7.83 -1.67 -14.08
N TYR A 121 -7.50 -0.52 -13.49
CA TYR A 121 -8.47 0.51 -13.13
C TYR A 121 -9.26 1.04 -14.34
N PHE A 122 -8.56 1.39 -15.40
CA PHE A 122 -9.20 1.95 -16.58
C PHE A 122 -9.90 0.90 -17.45
N VAL A 123 -9.38 -0.33 -17.52
CA VAL A 123 -10.10 -1.43 -18.21
C VAL A 123 -11.45 -1.68 -17.53
N ALA A 124 -11.45 -1.78 -16.20
CA ALA A 124 -12.68 -2.03 -15.44
C ALA A 124 -13.61 -0.80 -15.40
N GLY A 125 -13.05 0.43 -15.32
CA GLY A 125 -13.84 1.64 -15.19
C GLY A 125 -14.36 2.21 -16.50
N LEU A 126 -13.76 1.85 -17.64
CA LEU A 126 -14.08 2.41 -18.95
C LEU A 126 -14.63 1.38 -19.94
N TYR A 127 -14.94 0.16 -19.51
CA TYR A 127 -15.46 -0.89 -20.41
C TYR A 127 -16.72 -0.45 -21.18
N TRP A 128 -17.51 0.44 -20.59
CA TRP A 128 -18.73 0.98 -21.18
C TRP A 128 -18.50 1.76 -22.48
N ILE A 129 -17.29 2.33 -22.67
CA ILE A 129 -16.91 3.03 -23.90
C ILE A 129 -17.04 2.10 -25.12
N GLY A 130 -16.78 0.80 -24.91
CA GLY A 130 -16.93 -0.21 -25.95
C GLY A 130 -18.35 -0.24 -26.57
N HIS A 131 -19.39 0.06 -25.78
CA HIS A 131 -20.76 0.05 -26.29
C HIS A 131 -21.00 1.11 -27.39
N ALA A 132 -20.29 2.24 -27.36
CA ALA A 132 -20.39 3.26 -28.37
C ALA A 132 -20.00 2.73 -29.77
N PHE A 133 -19.05 1.81 -29.85
CA PHE A 133 -18.59 1.21 -31.11
C PHE A 133 -19.53 0.10 -31.64
N LEU A 134 -20.47 -0.36 -30.82
CA LEU A 134 -21.46 -1.38 -31.19
C LEU A 134 -22.72 -0.77 -31.73
N VAL A 135 -22.94 0.55 -31.62
CA VAL A 135 -24.11 1.26 -32.16
C VAL A 135 -24.13 1.16 -33.71
N ASP A 136 -22.95 1.29 -34.33
CA ASP A 136 -22.75 1.03 -35.76
C ASP A 136 -21.59 0.03 -35.92
N ALA A 137 -21.89 -1.21 -35.56
CA ALA A 137 -20.90 -2.27 -35.53
C ALA A 137 -20.27 -2.60 -36.89
N GLN A 138 -21.02 -2.38 -37.98
CA GLN A 138 -20.53 -2.67 -39.34
C GLN A 138 -19.34 -1.79 -39.71
N ASN A 139 -19.35 -0.54 -39.26
CA ASN A 139 -18.31 0.42 -39.59
C ASN A 139 -17.21 0.52 -38.48
N PHE A 140 -17.57 0.31 -37.21
CA PHE A 140 -16.68 0.66 -36.09
C PHE A 140 -16.30 -0.50 -35.18
N ALA A 141 -16.82 -1.74 -35.34
CA ALA A 141 -16.49 -2.86 -34.46
C ALA A 141 -14.96 -3.18 -34.41
N TRP A 142 -14.25 -2.92 -35.51
CA TRP A 142 -12.81 -3.15 -35.58
C TRP A 142 -11.98 -2.24 -34.62
N LEU A 143 -12.54 -1.07 -34.22
CA LEU A 143 -11.95 -0.15 -33.26
C LEU A 143 -12.14 -0.60 -31.80
N LEU A 144 -13.06 -1.53 -31.55
CA LEU A 144 -13.42 -1.99 -30.22
C LEU A 144 -12.20 -2.44 -29.37
N PRO A 145 -11.27 -3.27 -29.88
CA PRO A 145 -10.09 -3.67 -29.12
C PRO A 145 -9.21 -2.48 -28.71
N PHE A 146 -9.08 -1.49 -29.60
CA PHE A 146 -8.31 -0.28 -29.31
C PHE A 146 -9.01 0.60 -28.28
N ALA A 147 -10.33 0.67 -28.28
CA ALA A 147 -11.10 1.44 -27.31
C ALA A 147 -11.00 0.82 -25.89
N ILE A 148 -11.20 -0.50 -25.77
CA ILE A 148 -11.24 -1.16 -24.46
C ILE A 148 -9.87 -1.58 -23.92
N MET A 149 -8.83 -1.64 -24.73
CA MET A 149 -7.47 -1.99 -24.29
C MET A 149 -6.48 -0.85 -24.53
N GLY A 150 -6.50 -0.24 -25.71
CA GLY A 150 -5.54 0.80 -26.09
C GLY A 150 -5.71 2.09 -25.29
N LEU A 151 -6.94 2.57 -25.12
CA LEU A 151 -7.21 3.76 -24.32
C LEU A 151 -6.85 3.55 -22.84
N PRO A 152 -7.27 2.48 -22.15
CA PRO A 152 -6.80 2.16 -20.81
C PRO A 152 -5.28 2.04 -20.70
N ALA A 153 -4.61 1.40 -21.66
CA ALA A 153 -3.16 1.26 -21.64
C ALA A 153 -2.45 2.62 -21.73
N TYR A 154 -2.97 3.53 -22.56
CA TYR A 154 -2.50 4.91 -22.66
C TYR A 154 -2.72 5.68 -21.34
N LEU A 155 -3.96 5.65 -20.80
CA LEU A 155 -4.28 6.35 -19.55
C LEU A 155 -3.48 5.83 -18.36
N ALA A 156 -3.13 4.54 -18.34
CA ALA A 156 -2.29 3.93 -17.32
C ALA A 156 -0.87 4.54 -17.26
N LEU A 157 -0.38 5.19 -18.32
CA LEU A 157 0.90 5.90 -18.30
C LEU A 157 0.92 7.05 -17.28
N PHE A 158 -0.20 7.71 -17.06
CA PHE A 158 -0.30 8.78 -16.06
C PHE A 158 -0.26 8.23 -14.63
N THR A 159 -0.85 7.06 -14.40
CA THR A 159 -0.73 6.36 -13.11
C THR A 159 0.69 5.84 -12.90
N ALA A 160 1.33 5.32 -13.95
CA ALA A 160 2.75 4.95 -13.93
C ALA A 160 3.65 6.12 -13.56
N LEU A 161 3.40 7.29 -14.14
CA LEU A 161 4.10 8.53 -13.81
C LEU A 161 3.89 8.90 -12.34
N GLY A 162 2.66 8.83 -11.84
CA GLY A 162 2.36 9.06 -10.42
C GLY A 162 3.16 8.15 -9.49
N PHE A 163 3.23 6.85 -9.78
CA PHE A 163 4.04 5.90 -9.00
C PHE A 163 5.55 6.19 -9.10
N ALA A 164 6.03 6.56 -10.28
CA ALA A 164 7.43 6.94 -10.48
C ALA A 164 7.80 8.18 -9.64
N LEU A 165 6.98 9.24 -9.71
CA LEU A 165 7.16 10.46 -8.94
C LEU A 165 7.09 10.19 -7.43
N ALA A 166 6.09 9.42 -6.97
CA ALA A 166 5.99 9.00 -5.59
C ALA A 166 7.28 8.30 -5.15
N ARG A 167 7.80 7.35 -5.94
CA ARG A 167 9.03 6.61 -5.63
C ARG A 167 10.27 7.52 -5.56
N MET A 168 10.33 8.56 -6.34
CA MET A 168 11.43 9.55 -6.27
C MET A 168 11.44 10.33 -4.95
N MET A 169 10.24 10.59 -4.39
CA MET A 169 10.02 11.31 -3.13
C MET A 169 9.85 10.35 -1.94
N TRP A 170 10.09 9.02 -2.14
CA TRP A 170 9.73 8.00 -1.17
C TRP A 170 10.59 8.06 0.08
N THR A 171 9.94 8.22 1.22
CA THR A 171 10.55 8.22 2.55
C THR A 171 9.97 7.08 3.39
N ARG A 172 10.58 6.80 4.53
CA ARG A 172 10.00 5.90 5.53
C ARG A 172 8.99 6.67 6.39
N GLY A 173 7.96 5.97 6.87
CA GLY A 173 6.94 6.53 7.74
C GLY A 173 5.80 7.24 7.02
N PRO A 174 4.98 8.05 7.72
CA PRO A 174 3.72 8.61 7.19
C PRO A 174 3.89 9.52 5.98
N MET A 175 5.03 10.21 5.85
CA MET A 175 5.29 11.14 4.75
C MET A 175 5.23 10.49 3.36
N ARG A 176 5.43 9.16 3.26
CA ARG A 176 5.28 8.45 1.99
C ARG A 176 3.84 8.48 1.46
N LEU A 177 2.84 8.51 2.35
CA LEU A 177 1.43 8.61 1.95
C LEU A 177 1.14 9.99 1.34
N PHE A 178 1.69 11.04 1.94
CA PHE A 178 1.61 12.39 1.39
C PHE A 178 2.30 12.48 0.02
N ALA A 179 3.50 11.91 -0.10
CA ALA A 179 4.23 11.86 -1.37
C ALA A 179 3.42 11.14 -2.46
N LEU A 180 2.76 10.01 -2.12
CA LEU A 180 1.87 9.30 -3.03
C LEU A 180 0.67 10.14 -3.43
N ALA A 181 -0.01 10.80 -2.46
CA ALA A 181 -1.17 11.64 -2.74
C ALA A 181 -0.82 12.79 -3.69
N VAL A 182 0.29 13.50 -3.45
CA VAL A 182 0.78 14.55 -4.36
C VAL A 182 1.09 13.98 -5.75
N ALA A 183 1.83 12.90 -5.82
CA ALA A 183 2.29 12.33 -7.09
C ALA A 183 1.14 11.79 -7.96
N ILE A 184 0.17 11.11 -7.35
CA ILE A 184 -1.04 10.64 -8.07
C ILE A 184 -1.87 11.82 -8.54
N THR A 185 -2.04 12.85 -7.70
CA THR A 185 -2.77 14.07 -8.09
C THR A 185 -2.13 14.76 -9.29
N ILE A 186 -0.79 14.86 -9.32
CA ILE A 186 -0.06 15.39 -10.48
C ILE A 186 -0.33 14.52 -11.73
N GLY A 187 -0.26 13.20 -11.61
CA GLY A 187 -0.54 12.28 -12.70
C GLY A 187 -1.96 12.46 -13.26
N GLU A 188 -2.96 12.53 -12.40
CA GLU A 188 -4.36 12.75 -12.80
C GLU A 188 -4.59 14.15 -13.40
N TRP A 189 -3.98 15.18 -12.82
CA TRP A 189 -4.04 16.53 -13.37
C TRP A 189 -3.46 16.58 -14.79
N LEU A 190 -2.29 15.99 -15.01
CA LEU A 190 -1.68 15.90 -16.34
C LEU A 190 -2.59 15.16 -17.32
N ARG A 191 -3.19 14.04 -16.88
CA ARG A 191 -4.17 13.28 -17.68
C ARG A 191 -5.37 14.14 -18.08
N GLY A 192 -5.80 15.04 -17.20
CA GLY A 192 -6.91 15.95 -17.46
C GLY A 192 -6.56 17.12 -18.39
N GLN A 193 -5.26 17.40 -18.64
CA GLN A 193 -4.81 18.56 -19.43
C GLN A 193 -4.12 18.16 -20.74
N LEU A 194 -3.42 17.03 -20.78
CA LEU A 194 -2.64 16.64 -21.95
C LEU A 194 -3.52 15.97 -23.02
N LEU A 195 -3.19 16.19 -24.29
CA LEU A 195 -3.80 15.53 -25.46
C LEU A 195 -5.34 15.60 -25.43
N THR A 196 -5.92 16.79 -25.38
CA THR A 196 -7.36 17.07 -25.24
C THR A 196 -7.94 16.85 -23.85
N GLY A 197 -7.19 16.18 -22.95
CA GLY A 197 -7.58 15.86 -21.58
C GLY A 197 -8.60 14.70 -21.48
N PHE A 198 -8.43 13.91 -20.42
CA PHE A 198 -9.39 12.85 -20.08
C PHE A 198 -9.62 12.82 -18.57
N PRO A 199 -10.43 13.72 -18.01
CA PRO A 199 -10.62 13.86 -16.57
C PRO A 199 -11.54 12.79 -15.94
N TRP A 200 -12.05 11.85 -16.71
CA TRP A 200 -12.99 10.84 -16.26
C TRP A 200 -12.31 9.83 -15.32
N ASN A 201 -13.10 9.27 -14.41
CA ASN A 201 -12.60 8.32 -13.42
C ASN A 201 -11.41 8.87 -12.61
N ALA A 202 -11.45 10.15 -12.18
CA ALA A 202 -10.51 10.64 -11.20
C ALA A 202 -10.85 10.06 -9.82
N PHE A 203 -9.85 9.70 -9.02
CA PHE A 203 -10.09 9.12 -7.69
C PHE A 203 -10.85 10.05 -6.74
N GLY A 204 -10.79 11.36 -6.97
CA GLY A 204 -11.58 12.35 -6.22
C GLY A 204 -13.09 12.14 -6.33
N TYR A 205 -13.58 11.52 -7.39
CA TYR A 205 -15.01 11.23 -7.53
C TYR A 205 -15.53 10.22 -6.49
N ALA A 206 -14.69 9.38 -5.93
CA ALA A 206 -15.07 8.48 -4.84
C ALA A 206 -15.55 9.21 -3.58
N LEU A 207 -15.20 10.50 -3.43
CA LEU A 207 -15.62 11.35 -2.30
C LEU A 207 -16.87 12.18 -2.61
N THR A 208 -17.44 12.11 -3.82
CA THR A 208 -18.57 12.96 -4.21
C THR A 208 -19.94 12.41 -3.80
N GLY A 209 -20.03 11.20 -3.25
CA GLY A 209 -21.29 10.63 -2.75
C GLY A 209 -21.97 11.51 -1.69
N PRO A 210 -21.32 11.90 -0.58
CA PRO A 210 -21.88 12.86 0.35
C PRO A 210 -21.85 14.29 -0.21
N VAL A 211 -23.02 14.94 -0.24
CA VAL A 211 -23.20 16.31 -0.80
C VAL A 211 -22.19 17.32 -0.25
N ALA A 212 -21.89 17.27 1.05
CA ALA A 212 -20.93 18.18 1.69
C ALA A 212 -19.50 18.02 1.10
N LEU A 213 -19.08 16.79 0.82
CA LEU A 213 -17.78 16.52 0.17
C LEU A 213 -17.80 16.91 -1.30
N ALA A 214 -18.92 16.66 -2.01
CA ALA A 214 -19.08 17.10 -3.38
C ALA A 214 -18.99 18.63 -3.49
N GLN A 215 -19.60 19.38 -2.56
CA GLN A 215 -19.52 20.83 -2.51
C GLN A 215 -18.10 21.35 -2.25
N SER A 216 -17.26 20.61 -1.52
CA SER A 216 -15.87 21.02 -1.30
C SER A 216 -15.06 21.07 -2.61
N ALA A 217 -15.51 20.38 -3.66
CA ALA A 217 -14.93 20.51 -4.99
C ALA A 217 -14.99 21.94 -5.54
N ALA A 218 -15.95 22.76 -5.11
CA ALA A 218 -16.01 24.18 -5.49
C ALA A 218 -14.82 25.00 -4.95
N LEU A 219 -14.18 24.54 -3.86
CA LEU A 219 -13.03 25.21 -3.22
C LEU A 219 -11.70 24.66 -3.70
N ILE A 220 -11.56 23.33 -3.79
CA ILE A 220 -10.29 22.64 -4.05
C ILE A 220 -10.25 21.90 -5.40
N GLY A 221 -11.36 21.91 -6.12
CA GLY A 221 -11.51 21.17 -7.38
C GLY A 221 -11.48 19.65 -7.21
N VAL A 222 -11.67 18.93 -8.32
CA VAL A 222 -11.59 17.45 -8.36
C VAL A 222 -10.18 16.95 -8.00
N TRP A 223 -9.16 17.72 -8.31
CA TRP A 223 -7.77 17.38 -8.01
C TRP A 223 -7.46 17.46 -6.52
N GLY A 224 -8.03 18.44 -5.81
CA GLY A 224 -7.97 18.48 -4.35
C GLY A 224 -8.71 17.31 -3.70
N LEU A 225 -9.86 16.90 -4.26
CA LEU A 225 -10.55 15.68 -3.82
C LEU A 225 -9.73 14.42 -4.12
N THR A 226 -9.04 14.35 -5.25
CA THR A 226 -8.11 13.23 -5.54
C THR A 226 -7.01 13.14 -4.50
N PHE A 227 -6.38 14.28 -4.16
CA PHE A 227 -5.38 14.32 -3.09
C PHE A 227 -5.93 13.79 -1.77
N LEU A 228 -7.10 14.27 -1.35
CA LEU A 228 -7.76 13.81 -0.13
C LEU A 228 -8.13 12.32 -0.19
N ALA A 229 -8.66 11.84 -1.31
CA ALA A 229 -9.01 10.43 -1.48
C ALA A 229 -7.78 9.54 -1.30
N VAL A 230 -6.68 9.85 -1.98
CA VAL A 230 -5.45 9.05 -1.85
C VAL A 230 -4.90 9.13 -0.43
N ALA A 231 -4.85 10.31 0.19
CA ALA A 231 -4.35 10.48 1.55
C ALA A 231 -5.18 9.70 2.57
N ILE A 232 -6.53 9.76 2.48
CA ILE A 232 -7.43 9.09 3.41
C ILE A 232 -7.40 7.58 3.21
N PHE A 233 -7.59 7.10 1.99
CA PHE A 233 -7.74 5.66 1.74
C PHE A 233 -6.44 4.86 1.87
N THR A 234 -5.27 5.52 1.90
CA THR A 234 -3.98 4.88 2.20
C THR A 234 -3.68 4.77 3.69
N THR A 235 -4.43 5.42 4.58
CA THR A 235 -4.16 5.42 6.04
C THR A 235 -4.10 4.03 6.69
N PRO A 236 -4.79 2.97 6.21
CA PRO A 236 -4.65 1.64 6.81
C PRO A 236 -3.22 1.09 6.81
N VAL A 237 -2.33 1.63 5.96
CA VAL A 237 -0.91 1.27 5.94
C VAL A 237 -0.23 1.60 7.27
N LEU A 238 -0.61 2.71 7.91
CA LEU A 238 0.01 3.14 9.18
C LEU A 238 -0.22 2.12 10.30
N PHE A 239 -1.41 1.53 10.35
CA PHE A 239 -1.70 0.47 11.31
C PHE A 239 -0.89 -0.81 11.05
N ALA A 240 -0.55 -1.09 9.80
CA ALA A 240 0.32 -2.22 9.46
C ALA A 240 1.77 -1.96 9.87
N ASP A 241 2.26 -0.71 9.71
CA ASP A 241 3.61 -0.30 10.09
C ASP A 241 3.84 -0.39 11.61
N GLU A 242 2.95 0.18 12.43
CA GLU A 242 3.04 0.16 13.90
C GLU A 242 3.11 -1.27 14.45
N ARG A 243 2.36 -2.18 13.86
CA ARG A 243 2.38 -3.60 14.24
C ARG A 243 3.70 -4.29 13.88
N SER A 244 4.28 -3.94 12.76
CA SER A 244 5.58 -4.44 12.32
C SER A 244 6.69 -4.03 13.30
N GLU A 245 6.73 -2.76 13.69
CA GLU A 245 7.72 -2.25 14.66
C GLU A 245 7.56 -2.88 16.05
N THR A 246 6.32 -3.08 16.51
CA THR A 246 6.04 -3.71 17.81
C THR A 246 6.49 -5.17 17.84
N GLN A 247 6.37 -5.91 16.73
CA GLN A 247 6.86 -7.30 16.65
C GLN A 247 8.38 -7.38 16.67
N ILE A 248 9.06 -6.48 15.97
CA ILE A 248 10.53 -6.42 15.97
C ILE A 248 11.05 -6.05 17.36
N GLY A 249 10.44 -5.07 18.05
CA GLY A 249 10.81 -4.68 19.40
C GLY A 249 10.66 -5.81 20.43
N ARG A 250 9.64 -6.67 20.29
CA ARG A 250 9.44 -7.84 21.19
C ARG A 250 10.44 -8.99 20.94
N ALA A 251 10.99 -9.08 19.75
CA ALA A 251 11.98 -10.11 19.41
C ALA A 251 13.39 -9.79 19.95
N HIS A 252 13.61 -8.57 20.42
CA HIS A 252 14.90 -8.09 20.95
C HIS A 252 14.93 -7.95 22.49
N VAL A 253 13.87 -8.33 23.20
CA VAL A 253 13.77 -8.38 24.67
C VAL A 253 13.72 -9.83 25.14
#